data_e7f0db16b5f1de57668fafde8f63d538
#
_entry.id   e7f0db16b5f1de57668fafde8f63d538
#
_cell.length_a   1.000
_cell.length_b   1.000
_cell.length_c   1.000
_cell.angle_alpha   90.00
_cell.angle_beta   90.00
_cell.angle_gamma   90.00
#
_symmetry.space_group_name_H-M   'P 1'
#
loop_
_entity.id
_entity.type
_entity.pdbx_description
1 polymer ?
#
loop_
_entity_poly.entity_id
_entity_poly.type
_entity_poly.pdbx_seq_one_letter_code
_entity_poly.pdbx_strand_id
1 'polypeptide(L)'
;MDLHTFDDSNIDWQQLEGFDHLSYRIMDVNRESQIVDVLFKFAANEKIALHRHVALNHMLVIQGEHRLYEPDGSLKEVRPTGRYTVSPASPDPHCEGGGDQDVVIFFSIRGTDGTMYEILDDDQNIVGSLGMDEFEGLFAAQQAA
;
A
#
# COMPACT_ATOMS: atom_id res chain seq x y z
N MET A 1 16.93 16.03 18.69
CA MET A 1 17.14 14.64 18.20
C MET A 1 16.78 14.61 16.73
N ASP A 2 17.76 14.23 15.92
CA ASP A 2 17.50 14.09 14.49
C ASP A 2 16.60 12.88 14.27
N LEU A 3 15.47 13.09 13.59
CA LEU A 3 14.63 12.00 13.18
C LEU A 3 15.31 11.27 12.01
N HIS A 4 15.46 9.97 12.13
CA HIS A 4 15.91 9.18 11.00
C HIS A 4 14.83 9.19 9.94
N THR A 5 15.14 9.79 8.81
CA THR A 5 14.26 9.74 7.64
C THR A 5 14.88 8.82 6.62
N PHE A 6 14.04 8.05 5.97
CA PHE A 6 14.45 7.24 4.83
C PHE A 6 14.81 8.18 3.67
N ASP A 7 16.00 8.01 3.11
CA ASP A 7 16.41 8.82 1.96
C ASP A 7 15.77 8.27 0.69
N ASP A 8 14.69 8.92 0.26
CA ASP A 8 13.96 8.55 -0.95
C ASP A 8 14.29 9.44 -2.15
N SER A 9 15.39 10.21 -2.08
CA SER A 9 15.79 11.14 -3.14
C SER A 9 16.04 10.47 -4.49
N ASN A 10 16.35 9.18 -4.49
CA ASN A 10 16.57 8.38 -5.70
C ASN A 10 15.32 7.63 -6.18
N ILE A 11 14.18 7.83 -5.51
CA ILE A 11 12.94 7.15 -5.86
C ILE A 11 12.06 8.10 -6.66
N ASP A 12 11.74 7.71 -7.89
CA ASP A 12 10.78 8.43 -8.72
C ASP A 12 9.39 7.92 -8.39
N TRP A 13 8.74 8.59 -7.43
CA TRP A 13 7.41 8.24 -6.96
C TRP A 13 6.37 8.45 -8.06
N GLN A 14 5.47 7.48 -8.19
CA GLN A 14 4.36 7.51 -9.14
C GLN A 14 3.06 7.84 -8.42
N GLN A 15 2.12 8.42 -9.15
CA GLN A 15 0.78 8.68 -8.64
C GLN A 15 -0.20 7.74 -9.34
N LEU A 16 -1.15 7.21 -8.60
CA LEU A 16 -2.22 6.39 -9.16
C LEU A 16 -3.47 7.25 -9.30
N GLU A 17 -3.95 7.42 -10.54
CA GLU A 17 -5.12 8.23 -10.82
C GLU A 17 -6.33 7.74 -10.01
N GLY A 18 -7.03 8.67 -9.37
CA GLY A 18 -8.18 8.37 -8.53
C GLY A 18 -7.84 7.98 -7.08
N PHE A 19 -6.56 7.93 -6.72
CA PHE A 19 -6.12 7.57 -5.38
C PHE A 19 -5.37 8.75 -4.74
N ASP A 20 -6.09 9.51 -3.92
CA ASP A 20 -5.50 10.62 -3.18
C ASP A 20 -4.63 10.11 -2.03
N HIS A 21 -3.61 10.88 -1.68
CA HIS A 21 -2.74 10.65 -0.52
C HIS A 21 -1.86 9.41 -0.62
N LEU A 22 -1.72 8.86 -1.82
CA LEU A 22 -0.93 7.66 -2.07
C LEU A 22 0.06 7.91 -3.21
N SER A 23 1.33 7.57 -2.97
CA SER A 23 2.36 7.46 -4.01
C SER A 23 2.92 6.05 -3.97
N TYR A 24 3.48 5.59 -5.09
CA TYR A 24 4.04 4.26 -5.14
C TYR A 24 5.27 4.19 -6.04
N ARG A 25 6.07 3.18 -5.85
CA ARG A 25 7.12 2.76 -6.77
C ARG A 25 7.15 1.23 -6.78
N ILE A 26 6.89 0.62 -7.93
CA ILE A 26 6.94 -0.84 -8.05
C ILE A 26 8.40 -1.25 -8.20
N MET A 27 8.84 -2.18 -7.35
CA MET A 27 10.21 -2.67 -7.34
C MET A 27 10.37 -3.86 -8.27
N ASP A 28 9.40 -4.77 -8.28
CA ASP A 28 9.40 -5.95 -9.15
C ASP A 28 8.01 -6.54 -9.26
N VAL A 29 7.72 -7.15 -10.40
CA VAL A 29 6.50 -7.92 -10.64
C VAL A 29 6.91 -9.26 -11.22
N ASN A 30 6.54 -10.35 -10.57
CA ASN A 30 6.84 -11.70 -11.01
C ASN A 30 5.57 -12.55 -11.00
N ARG A 31 4.96 -12.67 -12.16
CA ARG A 31 3.71 -13.45 -12.31
C ARG A 31 3.94 -14.93 -12.05
N GLU A 32 5.06 -15.48 -12.50
CA GLU A 32 5.36 -16.90 -12.32
C GLU A 32 5.43 -17.27 -10.84
N SER A 33 6.09 -16.44 -10.04
CA SER A 33 6.19 -16.63 -8.58
C SER A 33 5.00 -16.05 -7.82
N GLN A 34 4.09 -15.33 -8.50
CA GLN A 34 2.93 -14.66 -7.90
C GLN A 34 3.33 -13.68 -6.81
N ILE A 35 4.30 -12.80 -7.13
CA ILE A 35 4.83 -11.80 -6.19
C ILE A 35 4.84 -10.43 -6.85
N VAL A 36 4.35 -9.42 -6.12
CA VAL A 36 4.52 -8.01 -6.44
C VAL A 36 5.21 -7.35 -5.26
N ASP A 37 6.38 -6.75 -5.50
CA ASP A 37 7.11 -5.96 -4.51
C ASP A 37 6.95 -4.48 -4.84
N VAL A 38 6.44 -3.69 -3.89
CA VAL A 38 6.11 -2.29 -4.12
C VAL A 38 6.39 -1.47 -2.86
N LEU A 39 6.89 -0.25 -3.06
CA LEU A 39 6.93 0.76 -2.01
C LEU A 39 5.67 1.60 -2.11
N PHE A 40 4.99 1.78 -1.00
CA PHE A 40 3.90 2.74 -0.87
C PHE A 40 4.31 3.88 0.06
N LYS A 41 3.86 5.07 -0.26
CA LYS A 41 3.99 6.25 0.58
C LYS A 41 2.61 6.83 0.78
N PHE A 42 2.17 6.89 2.03
CA PHE A 42 0.88 7.48 2.39
C PHE A 42 1.12 8.82 3.08
N ALA A 43 0.32 9.82 2.72
CA ALA A 43 0.48 11.19 3.20
C ALA A 43 0.26 11.29 4.71
N ALA A 44 1.02 12.20 5.34
CA ALA A 44 0.90 12.49 6.77
C ALA A 44 -0.51 12.96 7.12
N ASN A 45 -1.07 12.40 8.19
CA ASN A 45 -2.38 12.77 8.76
C ASN A 45 -3.56 12.64 7.80
N GLU A 46 -3.40 11.81 6.75
CA GLU A 46 -4.43 11.54 5.76
C GLU A 46 -4.74 10.05 5.71
N LYS A 47 -5.81 9.67 5.03
CA LYS A 47 -6.23 8.28 4.84
C LYS A 47 -6.38 8.01 3.35
N ILE A 48 -5.89 6.87 2.89
CA ILE A 48 -6.18 6.40 1.54
C ILE A 48 -7.56 5.73 1.49
N ALA A 49 -8.03 5.42 0.28
CA ALA A 49 -9.36 4.84 0.07
C ALA A 49 -9.58 3.56 0.88
N LEU A 50 -10.82 3.36 1.31
CA LEU A 50 -11.25 2.12 1.96
C LEU A 50 -11.02 0.94 1.02
N HIS A 51 -10.40 -0.11 1.51
CA HIS A 51 -10.07 -1.28 0.70
C HIS A 51 -9.94 -2.52 1.60
N ARG A 52 -9.87 -3.68 0.94
CA ARG A 52 -9.52 -4.93 1.62
C ARG A 52 -8.45 -5.67 0.85
N HIS A 53 -7.64 -6.42 1.57
CA HIS A 53 -6.58 -7.25 1.01
C HIS A 53 -7.15 -8.63 0.71
N VAL A 54 -7.16 -9.01 -0.56
CA VAL A 54 -7.61 -10.33 -1.00
C VAL A 54 -6.42 -11.24 -1.35
N ALA A 55 -5.22 -10.82 -0.95
CA ALA A 55 -3.98 -11.57 -1.09
C ALA A 55 -3.17 -11.47 0.20
N LEU A 56 -2.17 -12.35 0.35
CA LEU A 56 -1.21 -12.30 1.46
C LEU A 56 -0.29 -11.09 1.27
N ASN A 57 -0.13 -10.28 2.31
CA ASN A 57 0.78 -9.13 2.30
C ASN A 57 1.84 -9.26 3.38
N HIS A 58 3.11 -9.14 2.98
CA HIS A 58 4.23 -8.94 3.88
C HIS A 58 4.58 -7.47 3.85
N MET A 59 4.69 -6.82 5.00
CA MET A 59 4.89 -5.37 5.10
C MET A 59 5.99 -5.03 6.08
N LEU A 60 6.83 -4.05 5.71
CA LEU A 60 7.86 -3.50 6.58
C LEU A 60 7.76 -1.98 6.56
N VAL A 61 7.54 -1.37 7.72
CA VAL A 61 7.51 0.09 7.85
C VAL A 61 8.95 0.62 7.82
N ILE A 62 9.27 1.41 6.80
CA ILE A 62 10.62 1.95 6.58
C ILE A 62 10.78 3.33 7.20
N GLN A 63 9.74 4.15 7.13
CA GLN A 63 9.73 5.50 7.67
C GLN A 63 8.37 5.81 8.24
N GLY A 64 8.35 6.53 9.36
CA GLY A 64 7.11 7.05 9.91
C GLY A 64 6.30 6.00 10.64
N GLU A 65 5.02 6.24 10.72
CA GLU A 65 4.07 5.45 11.47
C GLU A 65 2.92 5.03 10.54
N HIS A 66 2.71 3.72 10.41
CA HIS A 66 1.64 3.16 9.59
C HIS A 66 0.38 3.03 10.44
N ARG A 67 -0.60 3.88 10.20
CA ARG A 67 -1.88 3.87 10.92
C ARG A 67 -2.92 3.14 10.09
N LEU A 68 -3.63 2.22 10.74
CA LEU A 68 -4.77 1.52 10.15
C LEU A 68 -6.05 1.96 10.86
N TYR A 69 -7.12 2.10 10.09
CA TYR A 69 -8.40 2.61 10.57
C TYR A 69 -9.52 1.65 10.20
N GLU A 70 -10.51 1.53 11.10
CA GLU A 70 -11.75 0.83 10.81
C GLU A 70 -12.57 1.60 9.77
N PRO A 71 -13.56 0.96 9.11
CA PRO A 71 -14.40 1.66 8.14
C PRO A 71 -15.11 2.89 8.68
N ASP A 72 -15.40 2.95 9.99
CA ASP A 72 -16.02 4.10 10.64
C ASP A 72 -15.04 5.25 10.91
N GLY A 73 -13.75 5.07 10.57
CA GLY A 73 -12.71 6.08 10.76
C GLY A 73 -11.99 6.01 12.10
N SER A 74 -12.39 5.11 13.01
CA SER A 74 -11.68 4.94 14.28
C SER A 74 -10.33 4.26 14.07
N LEU A 75 -9.35 4.64 14.89
CA LEU A 75 -8.01 4.08 14.82
C LEU A 75 -8.03 2.62 15.29
N LYS A 76 -7.53 1.72 14.43
CA LYS A 76 -7.49 0.28 14.70
C LYS A 76 -6.11 -0.15 15.20
N GLU A 77 -5.05 0.31 14.56
CA GLU A 77 -3.69 -0.14 14.85
C GLU A 77 -2.68 0.91 14.42
N VAL A 78 -1.56 0.97 15.15
CA VAL A 78 -0.42 1.81 14.81
C VAL A 78 0.81 0.91 14.71
N ARG A 79 1.49 0.97 13.57
CA ARG A 79 2.72 0.21 13.33
C ARG A 79 3.89 1.17 13.21
N PRO A 80 4.84 1.12 14.16
CA PRO A 80 6.01 2.02 14.13
C PRO A 80 7.02 1.60 13.09
N THR A 81 7.96 2.50 12.79
CA THR A 81 9.11 2.21 11.93
C THR A 81 9.81 0.94 12.39
N GLY A 82 10.14 0.07 11.44
CA GLY A 82 10.79 -1.22 11.69
C GLY A 82 9.82 -2.37 11.96
N ARG A 83 8.52 -2.11 12.11
CA ARG A 83 7.53 -3.18 12.30
C ARG A 83 7.40 -4.00 11.01
N TYR A 84 7.58 -5.30 11.14
CA TYR A 84 7.30 -6.26 10.08
C TYR A 84 6.00 -7.01 10.39
N THR A 85 5.12 -7.11 9.41
CA THR A 85 3.80 -7.71 9.58
C THR A 85 3.52 -8.66 8.42
N VAL A 86 2.89 -9.78 8.73
CA VAL A 86 2.36 -10.72 7.74
C VAL A 86 0.84 -10.72 7.89
N SER A 87 0.14 -10.23 6.87
CA SER A 87 -1.32 -10.13 6.89
C SER A 87 -1.92 -11.03 5.82
N PRO A 88 -2.64 -12.10 6.20
CA PRO A 88 -3.33 -12.94 5.22
C PRO A 88 -4.50 -12.18 4.59
N ALA A 89 -5.01 -12.71 3.48
CA ALA A 89 -6.23 -12.19 2.87
C ALA A 89 -7.36 -12.15 3.91
N SER A 90 -8.15 -11.08 3.89
CA SER A 90 -9.24 -10.87 4.84
C SER A 90 -10.42 -10.19 4.18
N PRO A 91 -11.65 -10.56 4.51
CA PRO A 91 -12.84 -9.84 4.03
C PRO A 91 -13.02 -8.49 4.72
N ASP A 92 -12.30 -8.21 5.81
CA ASP A 92 -12.47 -7.02 6.63
C ASP A 92 -11.78 -5.81 5.97
N PRO A 93 -12.54 -4.77 5.59
CA PRO A 93 -11.95 -3.59 4.98
C PRO A 93 -11.34 -2.65 6.02
N HIS A 94 -10.39 -1.84 5.56
CA HIS A 94 -9.77 -0.79 6.37
C HIS A 94 -9.29 0.38 5.51
N CYS A 95 -8.99 1.50 6.18
CA CYS A 95 -8.21 2.58 5.59
C CYS A 95 -6.80 2.57 6.20
N GLU A 96 -5.87 3.20 5.51
CA GLU A 96 -4.48 3.31 5.96
C GLU A 96 -3.98 4.73 5.73
N GLY A 97 -3.00 5.16 6.53
CA GLY A 97 -2.41 6.47 6.36
C GLY A 97 -1.15 6.65 7.18
N GLY A 98 -0.54 7.83 7.05
CA GLY A 98 0.62 8.21 7.82
C GLY A 98 0.26 8.83 9.18
N GLY A 99 1.24 8.90 10.07
CA GLY A 99 1.17 9.69 11.28
C GLY A 99 1.51 11.15 11.03
N ASP A 100 2.39 11.73 11.84
CA ASP A 100 2.77 13.14 11.71
C ASP A 100 3.71 13.41 10.54
N GLN A 101 4.22 12.38 9.91
CA GLN A 101 4.99 12.48 8.67
C GLN A 101 4.47 11.42 7.68
N ASP A 102 4.83 11.59 6.40
CA ASP A 102 4.52 10.58 5.39
C ASP A 102 5.10 9.24 5.83
N VAL A 103 4.31 8.18 5.70
CA VAL A 103 4.79 6.83 6.00
C VAL A 103 5.25 6.16 4.72
N VAL A 104 6.41 5.50 4.77
CA VAL A 104 6.94 4.68 3.67
C VAL A 104 6.94 3.24 4.14
N ILE A 105 6.31 2.36 3.35
CA ILE A 105 6.13 0.96 3.68
C ILE A 105 6.51 0.11 2.48
N PHE A 106 7.34 -0.90 2.70
CA PHE A 106 7.59 -1.93 1.70
C PHE A 106 6.51 -3.00 1.83
N PHE A 107 5.84 -3.28 0.71
CA PHE A 107 4.84 -4.34 0.60
C PHE A 107 5.36 -5.42 -0.34
N SER A 108 5.26 -6.69 0.08
CA SER A 108 5.43 -7.84 -0.80
C SER A 108 4.10 -8.59 -0.82
N ILE A 109 3.42 -8.54 -1.95
CA ILE A 109 2.08 -9.09 -2.15
C ILE A 109 2.23 -10.42 -2.84
N ARG A 110 1.67 -11.50 -2.28
CA ARG A 110 2.02 -12.86 -2.66
C ARG A 110 0.83 -13.78 -2.78
N GLY A 111 1.00 -14.85 -3.56
CA GLY A 111 0.14 -16.02 -3.53
C GLY A 111 -1.02 -16.01 -4.51
N THR A 112 -1.06 -15.04 -5.43
CA THR A 112 -2.07 -15.01 -6.49
C THR A 112 -1.53 -14.27 -7.71
N ASP A 113 -2.02 -14.62 -8.89
CA ASP A 113 -1.85 -13.85 -10.11
C ASP A 113 -3.15 -13.11 -10.50
N GLY A 114 -4.15 -13.14 -9.62
CA GLY A 114 -5.43 -12.46 -9.78
C GLY A 114 -5.50 -11.18 -8.97
N THR A 115 -6.70 -10.90 -8.45
CA THR A 115 -6.98 -9.70 -7.64
C THR A 115 -6.24 -9.75 -6.31
N MET A 116 -5.63 -8.61 -5.94
CA MET A 116 -4.88 -8.43 -4.70
C MET A 116 -5.56 -7.46 -3.75
N TYR A 117 -6.21 -6.42 -4.29
CA TYR A 117 -6.95 -5.42 -3.52
C TYR A 117 -8.29 -5.17 -4.15
N GLU A 118 -9.32 -5.03 -3.31
CA GLU A 118 -10.62 -4.52 -3.71
C GLU A 118 -10.82 -3.14 -3.09
N ILE A 119 -11.10 -2.15 -3.94
CA ILE A 119 -11.30 -0.77 -3.53
C ILE A 119 -12.80 -0.57 -3.33
N LEU A 120 -13.17 0.05 -2.21
CA LEU A 120 -14.56 0.15 -1.77
C LEU A 120 -14.99 1.61 -1.66
N ASP A 121 -16.28 1.87 -1.86
CA ASP A 121 -16.89 3.13 -1.49
C ASP A 121 -17.31 3.11 -0.01
N ASP A 122 -17.92 4.20 0.47
CA ASP A 122 -18.33 4.33 1.88
C ASP A 122 -19.43 3.33 2.27
N ASP A 123 -20.17 2.81 1.31
CA ASP A 123 -21.18 1.75 1.52
C ASP A 123 -20.59 0.35 1.36
N GLN A 124 -19.26 0.26 1.21
CA GLN A 124 -18.50 -0.98 1.05
C GLN A 124 -18.83 -1.74 -0.25
N ASN A 125 -19.30 -1.01 -1.27
CA ASN A 125 -19.43 -1.57 -2.62
C ASN A 125 -18.07 -1.54 -3.33
N ILE A 126 -17.77 -2.58 -4.10
CA ILE A 126 -16.52 -2.64 -4.86
C ILE A 126 -16.62 -1.65 -6.03
N VAL A 127 -15.74 -0.65 -6.05
CA VAL A 127 -15.65 0.36 -7.10
C VAL A 127 -14.39 0.22 -7.96
N GLY A 128 -13.50 -0.69 -7.59
CA GLY A 128 -12.30 -0.97 -8.35
C GLY A 128 -11.54 -2.15 -7.75
N SER A 129 -10.56 -2.64 -8.49
CA SER A 129 -9.67 -3.69 -8.02
C SER A 129 -8.29 -3.51 -8.61
N LEU A 130 -7.29 -3.99 -7.88
CA LEU A 130 -5.90 -4.05 -8.33
C LEU A 130 -5.41 -5.48 -8.17
N GLY A 131 -4.81 -5.99 -9.22
CA GLY A 131 -4.25 -7.32 -9.21
C GLY A 131 -3.01 -7.41 -10.07
N MET A 132 -2.60 -8.63 -10.40
CA MET A 132 -1.38 -8.87 -11.17
C MET A 132 -1.38 -8.11 -12.50
N ASP A 133 -2.49 -8.13 -13.24
CA ASP A 133 -2.57 -7.46 -14.55
C ASP A 133 -2.32 -5.96 -14.41
N GLU A 134 -2.93 -5.31 -13.43
CA GLU A 134 -2.79 -3.87 -13.19
C GLU A 134 -1.36 -3.53 -12.77
N PHE A 135 -0.77 -4.32 -11.87
CA PHE A 135 0.62 -4.10 -11.43
C PHE A 135 1.62 -4.33 -12.57
N GLU A 136 1.41 -5.32 -13.42
CA GLU A 136 2.25 -5.52 -14.61
C GLU A 136 2.18 -4.31 -15.54
N GLY A 137 0.97 -3.80 -15.78
CA GLY A 137 0.77 -2.62 -16.62
C GLY A 137 1.43 -1.37 -16.06
N LEU A 138 1.26 -1.13 -14.76
CA LEU A 138 1.88 0.00 -14.07
C LEU A 138 3.41 -0.11 -14.06
N PHE A 139 3.93 -1.30 -13.84
CA PHE A 139 5.37 -1.53 -13.85
C PHE A 139 5.97 -1.29 -15.23
N ALA A 140 5.33 -1.78 -16.28
CA ALA A 140 5.75 -1.55 -17.66
C ALA A 140 5.77 -0.05 -17.99
N ALA A 141 4.73 0.69 -17.61
CA ALA A 141 4.64 2.14 -17.80
C ALA A 141 5.76 2.87 -17.03
N GLN A 142 6.04 2.44 -15.81
CA GLN A 142 7.10 3.00 -14.97
C GLN A 142 8.49 2.80 -15.60
N GLN A 143 8.73 1.64 -16.18
CA GLN A 143 10.02 1.33 -16.82
C GLN A 143 10.21 2.06 -18.15
N ALA A 144 9.12 2.45 -18.81
CA ALA A 144 9.15 3.18 -20.08
C ALA A 144 9.34 4.69 -19.91
N ALA A 145 9.21 5.19 -18.71
CA ALA A 145 9.30 6.64 -18.43
C ALA A 145 10.75 7.12 -18.33
#